data_a0e53689ddefb1d41250e9673569380b
#
_entry.id   a0e53689ddefb1d41250e9673569380b
#
_cell.length_a   1.000
_cell.length_b   1.000
_cell.length_c   1.000
_cell.angle_alpha   90.00
_cell.angle_beta   90.00
_cell.angle_gamma   90.00
#
_symmetry.space_group_name_H-M   'P 1'
#
loop_
_entity.id
_entity.type
_entity.pdbx_description
1 polymer ?
#
loop_
_entity_poly.entity_id
_entity_poly.type
_entity_poly.pdbx_seq_one_letter_code
_entity_poly.pdbx_strand_id
1 'polypeptide(L)'
;MLRSYNHKHQVAKTLFPQYAIKTIGGVRVGFIGMTLKETPTIVTPSGVAGLKFTDEAATVNALIPKLRARGVEAVVVLIHQGGTIPVTQSAATINHCDGGLNGSPIKTIVNQLDNEVDLVISGHTHQAYNCQIANKSGRLISVTSANSQGRVLTNIDVEINRSNGEVGNVSATNIVVDRTNTAITPNAPIKAIVDNYKTIATPIANRVIGSIDAAITRAATAAGESTLGDVIADAQLLATSPVGFGEAVAAFMNPGGIRADLTFPASAGEGDGKVTYAEAFTVQPFGNTLVTLTLTGAQIHTLLEQQFTGCTEGYPASAPTTGQPFNRILQVSEGFSYEWQEKGTACDNVDPSSIKIDGVTVDPAASYRITINNFMADGGDQLYVLTQGTDRLGGALDLDALENYFLANGVVAPGLRDRIKQPAF
;
A
#
# COMPACT_ATOMS: atom_id res chain seq x y z
N MET A 1 12.16 -13.25 -1.43
CA MET A 1 12.04 -14.74 -1.43
C MET A 1 11.48 -15.19 -0.10
N LEU A 2 10.33 -15.88 -0.10
CA LEU A 2 9.69 -16.41 1.12
C LEU A 2 10.43 -17.66 1.59
N ARG A 3 10.81 -17.71 2.85
CA ARG A 3 11.36 -18.92 3.48
C ARG A 3 10.45 -19.35 4.62
N SER A 4 9.95 -20.59 4.61
CA SER A 4 9.29 -21.19 5.75
C SER A 4 10.32 -21.81 6.69
N TYR A 5 10.12 -21.66 7.99
CA TYR A 5 10.90 -22.36 9.01
C TYR A 5 10.16 -23.62 9.46
N ASN A 6 10.79 -24.78 9.34
CA ASN A 6 10.29 -26.00 9.95
C ASN A 6 11.12 -26.27 11.23
N HIS A 7 10.46 -26.24 12.38
CA HIS A 7 11.10 -26.39 13.70
C HIS A 7 11.86 -27.68 13.93
N LYS A 8 11.71 -28.68 13.07
CA LYS A 8 12.36 -30.01 13.28
C LYS A 8 13.71 -30.21 12.58
N HIS A 9 14.03 -29.45 11.52
CA HIS A 9 15.32 -29.56 10.83
C HIS A 9 15.65 -28.22 10.17
N GLN A 10 16.21 -27.30 10.85
CA GLN A 10 16.76 -25.97 10.53
C GLN A 10 17.15 -25.62 9.05
N VAL A 11 16.57 -26.25 8.06
CA VAL A 11 16.78 -25.95 6.64
C VAL A 11 15.60 -25.11 6.14
N ALA A 12 15.81 -23.83 6.00
CA ALA A 12 14.82 -22.93 5.42
C ALA A 12 14.55 -23.31 3.96
N LYS A 13 13.31 -23.65 3.64
CA LYS A 13 12.84 -23.88 2.26
C LYS A 13 12.11 -22.66 1.74
N THR A 14 12.26 -22.35 0.45
CA THR A 14 11.42 -21.38 -0.23
C THR A 14 10.05 -21.98 -0.51
N LEU A 15 8.99 -21.19 -0.39
CA LEU A 15 7.61 -21.63 -0.72
C LEU A 15 7.44 -21.92 -2.21
N PHE A 16 8.12 -21.13 -3.05
CA PHE A 16 8.08 -21.25 -4.50
C PHE A 16 9.48 -21.53 -5.05
N PRO A 17 9.60 -21.99 -6.31
CA PRO A 17 10.89 -22.10 -6.98
C PRO A 17 11.67 -20.79 -6.89
N GLN A 18 12.97 -20.89 -6.62
CA GLN A 18 13.84 -19.72 -6.42
C GLN A 18 14.01 -18.91 -7.70
N TYR A 19 13.95 -19.57 -8.85
CA TYR A 19 14.06 -18.99 -10.18
C TYR A 19 13.43 -19.94 -11.21
N ALA A 20 13.20 -19.42 -12.41
CA ALA A 20 12.85 -20.21 -13.59
C ALA A 20 13.88 -19.96 -14.70
N ILE A 21 14.18 -20.99 -15.49
CA ILE A 21 15.00 -20.84 -16.70
C ILE A 21 14.12 -21.15 -17.90
N LYS A 22 14.10 -20.22 -18.87
CA LYS A 22 13.44 -20.41 -20.16
C LYS A 22 14.46 -20.37 -21.28
N THR A 23 14.33 -21.24 -22.27
CA THR A 23 15.13 -21.20 -23.48
C THR A 23 14.37 -20.39 -24.54
N ILE A 24 14.91 -19.27 -24.95
CA ILE A 24 14.32 -18.36 -25.92
C ILE A 24 15.30 -18.20 -27.09
N GLY A 25 14.90 -18.57 -28.29
CA GLY A 25 15.78 -18.51 -29.47
C GLY A 25 17.09 -19.31 -29.35
N GLY A 26 17.08 -20.39 -28.51
CA GLY A 26 18.27 -21.21 -28.24
C GLY A 26 19.13 -20.72 -27.06
N VAL A 27 18.84 -19.56 -26.48
CA VAL A 27 19.57 -19.01 -25.32
C VAL A 27 18.78 -19.23 -24.04
N ARG A 28 19.48 -19.55 -22.93
CA ARG A 28 18.88 -19.69 -21.60
C ARG A 28 18.78 -18.34 -20.92
N VAL A 29 17.56 -17.98 -20.53
CA VAL A 29 17.26 -16.74 -19.77
C VAL A 29 16.78 -17.14 -18.38
N GLY A 30 17.39 -16.61 -17.35
CA GLY A 30 17.04 -16.82 -15.94
C GLY A 30 16.08 -15.73 -15.45
N PHE A 31 14.98 -16.15 -14.81
CA PHE A 31 14.01 -15.25 -14.19
C PHE A 31 14.01 -15.48 -12.69
N ILE A 32 14.29 -14.45 -11.91
CA ILE A 32 14.26 -14.48 -10.44
C ILE A 32 13.05 -13.68 -9.98
N GLY A 33 12.09 -14.34 -9.29
CA GLY A 33 10.93 -13.69 -8.69
C GLY A 33 11.22 -13.25 -7.26
N MET A 34 11.00 -11.98 -6.94
CA MET A 34 11.20 -11.40 -5.62
C MET A 34 9.92 -10.74 -5.12
N THR A 35 9.67 -10.86 -3.83
CA THR A 35 8.67 -10.05 -3.13
C THR A 35 9.36 -9.04 -2.22
N LEU A 36 8.58 -8.10 -1.71
CA LEU A 36 8.99 -7.05 -0.80
C LEU A 36 9.48 -7.64 0.54
N LYS A 37 10.66 -7.23 1.01
CA LYS A 37 11.20 -7.62 2.33
C LYS A 37 10.28 -7.15 3.45
N GLU A 38 9.71 -5.98 3.30
CA GLU A 38 8.79 -5.35 4.26
C GLU A 38 7.35 -5.92 4.20
N THR A 39 7.09 -6.99 3.42
CA THR A 39 5.75 -7.61 3.34
C THR A 39 5.07 -7.81 4.71
N PRO A 40 5.78 -8.26 5.78
CA PRO A 40 5.12 -8.42 7.09
C PRO A 40 4.58 -7.13 7.71
N THR A 41 4.99 -5.96 7.21
CA THR A 41 4.53 -4.66 7.74
C THR A 41 3.34 -4.08 6.98
N ILE A 42 2.95 -4.71 5.87
CA ILE A 42 1.87 -4.23 4.99
C ILE A 42 0.80 -5.29 4.69
N VAL A 43 0.87 -6.43 5.34
CA VAL A 43 -0.17 -7.47 5.31
C VAL A 43 -0.48 -7.90 6.74
N THR A 44 -1.63 -8.57 6.94
CA THR A 44 -1.99 -9.11 8.26
C THR A 44 -0.86 -10.01 8.80
N PRO A 45 -0.21 -9.66 9.93
CA PRO A 45 0.97 -10.35 10.42
C PRO A 45 0.77 -11.86 10.65
N SER A 46 -0.42 -12.28 11.10
CA SER A 46 -0.77 -13.69 11.27
C SER A 46 -0.77 -14.48 9.96
N GLY A 47 -1.08 -13.82 8.83
CA GLY A 47 -1.08 -14.44 7.49
C GLY A 47 0.33 -14.80 6.99
N VAL A 48 1.35 -14.21 7.55
CA VAL A 48 2.77 -14.45 7.21
C VAL A 48 3.57 -15.05 8.37
N ALA A 49 2.90 -15.47 9.43
CA ALA A 49 3.52 -16.09 10.59
C ALA A 49 4.37 -17.32 10.17
N GLY A 50 5.60 -17.43 10.69
CA GLY A 50 6.54 -18.50 10.33
C GLY A 50 7.22 -18.31 8.98
N LEU A 51 6.98 -17.22 8.26
CA LEU A 51 7.71 -16.85 7.05
C LEU A 51 8.83 -15.84 7.39
N LYS A 52 9.95 -15.96 6.67
CA LYS A 52 11.03 -14.96 6.72
C LYS A 52 11.20 -14.35 5.34
N PHE A 53 11.02 -13.05 5.27
CA PHE A 53 11.32 -12.25 4.08
C PHE A 53 12.79 -11.82 4.14
N THR A 54 13.54 -12.12 3.10
CA THR A 54 14.98 -11.87 3.06
C THR A 54 15.27 -10.65 2.19
N ASP A 55 16.42 -10.01 2.46
CA ASP A 55 16.91 -8.90 1.65
C ASP A 55 16.94 -9.27 0.17
N GLU A 56 16.38 -8.39 -0.66
CA GLU A 56 16.12 -8.65 -2.08
C GLU A 56 17.44 -8.76 -2.85
N ALA A 57 18.32 -7.78 -2.72
CA ALA A 57 19.58 -7.74 -3.46
C ALA A 57 20.50 -8.91 -3.04
N ALA A 58 20.66 -9.14 -1.75
CA ALA A 58 21.46 -10.25 -1.25
C ALA A 58 20.94 -11.61 -1.72
N THR A 59 19.60 -11.74 -1.82
CA THR A 59 18.96 -12.97 -2.28
C THR A 59 19.17 -13.19 -3.78
N VAL A 60 19.01 -12.16 -4.60
CA VAL A 60 19.29 -12.22 -6.03
C VAL A 60 20.75 -12.59 -6.27
N ASN A 61 21.69 -11.86 -5.66
CA ASN A 61 23.13 -12.08 -5.82
C ASN A 61 23.55 -13.51 -5.43
N ALA A 62 22.94 -14.10 -4.40
CA ALA A 62 23.21 -15.49 -4.00
C ALA A 62 22.71 -16.54 -5.02
N LEU A 63 21.86 -16.17 -5.96
CA LEU A 63 21.37 -17.05 -7.03
C LEU A 63 22.18 -16.97 -8.30
N ILE A 64 22.90 -15.88 -8.55
CA ILE A 64 23.70 -15.67 -9.75
C ILE A 64 24.67 -16.83 -10.02
N PRO A 65 25.52 -17.27 -9.05
CA PRO A 65 26.43 -18.40 -9.31
C PRO A 65 25.69 -19.69 -9.69
N LYS A 66 24.48 -19.91 -9.16
CA LYS A 66 23.67 -21.11 -9.49
C LYS A 66 23.12 -21.06 -10.90
N LEU A 67 22.74 -19.86 -11.38
CA LEU A 67 22.27 -19.65 -12.74
C LEU A 67 23.41 -19.81 -13.74
N ARG A 68 24.58 -19.23 -13.48
CA ARG A 68 25.78 -19.35 -14.28
C ARG A 68 26.25 -20.80 -14.40
N ALA A 69 26.23 -21.56 -13.32
CA ALA A 69 26.55 -23.00 -13.34
C ALA A 69 25.59 -23.82 -14.21
N ARG A 70 24.45 -23.24 -14.61
CA ARG A 70 23.48 -23.82 -15.54
C ARG A 70 23.57 -23.24 -16.96
N GLY A 71 24.60 -22.44 -17.23
CA GLY A 71 24.80 -21.79 -18.53
C GLY A 71 23.74 -20.70 -18.82
N VAL A 72 23.36 -19.97 -17.81
CA VAL A 72 22.49 -18.78 -17.91
C VAL A 72 23.36 -17.55 -17.76
N GLU A 73 23.37 -16.71 -18.78
CA GLU A 73 24.11 -15.44 -18.82
C GLU A 73 23.15 -14.25 -18.83
N ALA A 74 21.92 -14.40 -19.33
CA ALA A 74 20.88 -13.37 -19.32
C ALA A 74 19.97 -13.53 -18.07
N VAL A 75 19.94 -12.52 -17.20
CA VAL A 75 19.21 -12.57 -15.93
C VAL A 75 18.21 -11.42 -15.81
N VAL A 76 16.94 -11.78 -15.60
CA VAL A 76 15.82 -10.86 -15.39
C VAL A 76 15.30 -11.01 -13.96
N VAL A 77 15.19 -9.90 -13.24
CA VAL A 77 14.58 -9.86 -11.91
C VAL A 77 13.16 -9.30 -12.01
N LEU A 78 12.18 -10.08 -11.53
CA LEU A 78 10.79 -9.68 -11.39
C LEU A 78 10.56 -9.38 -9.92
N ILE A 79 10.32 -8.12 -9.55
CA ILE A 79 10.27 -7.72 -8.14
C ILE A 79 9.01 -6.91 -7.79
N HIS A 80 8.34 -7.26 -6.69
CA HIS A 80 7.23 -6.46 -6.15
C HIS A 80 7.76 -5.38 -5.20
N GLN A 81 8.70 -4.57 -5.67
CA GLN A 81 9.18 -3.34 -5.03
C GLN A 81 9.39 -2.30 -6.12
N GLY A 82 9.16 -1.04 -5.79
CA GLY A 82 9.19 0.02 -6.78
C GLY A 82 9.80 1.32 -6.30
N GLY A 83 9.61 2.34 -7.12
CA GLY A 83 10.03 3.69 -6.86
C GLY A 83 9.02 4.72 -7.35
N THR A 84 9.32 5.97 -7.07
CA THR A 84 8.54 7.13 -7.51
C THR A 84 9.42 8.07 -8.32
N ILE A 85 8.82 8.75 -9.28
CA ILE A 85 9.44 9.86 -10.00
C ILE A 85 8.71 11.16 -9.64
N PRO A 86 9.41 12.30 -9.54
CA PRO A 86 8.84 13.57 -9.06
C PRO A 86 8.05 14.31 -10.15
N VAL A 87 7.22 13.56 -10.91
CA VAL A 87 6.37 14.12 -11.96
C VAL A 87 4.98 13.50 -11.90
N THR A 88 3.97 14.28 -12.28
CA THR A 88 2.60 13.78 -12.38
C THR A 88 2.52 12.68 -13.44
N GLN A 89 1.93 11.54 -13.08
CA GLN A 89 1.75 10.42 -13.99
C GLN A 89 0.73 10.76 -15.08
N SER A 90 1.14 10.68 -16.32
CA SER A 90 0.31 10.92 -17.52
C SER A 90 0.85 10.11 -18.70
N ALA A 91 0.13 10.04 -19.81
CA ALA A 91 0.60 9.40 -21.02
C ALA A 91 1.94 9.95 -21.53
N ALA A 92 2.24 11.22 -21.25
CA ALA A 92 3.50 11.85 -21.63
C ALA A 92 4.67 11.46 -20.71
N THR A 93 4.40 11.09 -19.46
CA THR A 93 5.45 10.88 -18.44
C THR A 93 5.71 9.42 -18.08
N ILE A 94 4.94 8.46 -18.61
CA ILE A 94 5.07 7.04 -18.27
C ILE A 94 6.44 6.42 -18.63
N ASN A 95 7.21 7.05 -19.50
CA ASN A 95 8.57 6.64 -19.87
C ASN A 95 9.66 7.48 -19.22
N HIS A 96 9.31 8.43 -18.37
CA HIS A 96 10.27 9.30 -17.71
C HIS A 96 11.04 8.57 -16.61
N CYS A 97 12.21 9.13 -16.30
CA CYS A 97 13.07 8.71 -15.18
C CYS A 97 13.57 9.92 -14.39
N ASP A 98 12.72 10.95 -14.28
CA ASP A 98 13.09 12.17 -13.57
C ASP A 98 13.50 11.85 -12.13
N GLY A 99 14.57 12.49 -11.66
CA GLY A 99 15.16 12.21 -10.36
C GLY A 99 15.82 10.84 -10.22
N GLY A 100 15.79 9.97 -11.25
CA GLY A 100 16.48 8.67 -11.24
C GLY A 100 16.10 7.77 -10.06
N LEU A 101 14.82 7.77 -9.67
CA LEU A 101 14.26 7.02 -8.53
C LEU A 101 14.95 7.33 -7.18
N ASN A 102 15.51 8.52 -7.00
CA ASN A 102 16.20 8.91 -5.75
C ASN A 102 15.26 8.79 -4.54
N GLY A 103 15.81 8.27 -3.43
CA GLY A 103 15.04 8.03 -2.20
C GLY A 103 14.13 6.79 -2.25
N SER A 104 14.01 6.12 -3.39
CA SER A 104 13.15 4.94 -3.54
C SER A 104 13.88 3.64 -3.18
N PRO A 105 13.20 2.69 -2.51
CA PRO A 105 13.77 1.39 -2.14
C PRO A 105 14.33 0.62 -3.34
N ILE A 106 13.66 0.63 -4.49
CA ILE A 106 14.12 -0.07 -5.69
C ILE A 106 15.49 0.41 -6.15
N LYS A 107 15.79 1.71 -6.03
CA LYS A 107 17.12 2.24 -6.37
C LYS A 107 18.20 1.67 -5.46
N THR A 108 17.93 1.58 -4.17
CA THR A 108 18.85 0.99 -3.18
C THR A 108 19.11 -0.48 -3.48
N ILE A 109 18.07 -1.23 -3.85
CA ILE A 109 18.19 -2.64 -4.24
C ILE A 109 19.04 -2.76 -5.51
N VAL A 110 18.72 -2.03 -6.57
CA VAL A 110 19.44 -2.08 -7.84
C VAL A 110 20.91 -1.70 -7.68
N ASN A 111 21.20 -0.70 -6.83
CA ASN A 111 22.58 -0.32 -6.55
C ASN A 111 23.42 -1.48 -5.96
N GLN A 112 22.79 -2.41 -5.25
CA GLN A 112 23.46 -3.56 -4.63
C GLN A 112 23.46 -4.83 -5.52
N LEU A 113 22.76 -4.83 -6.66
CA LEU A 113 22.70 -6.00 -7.53
C LEU A 113 24.05 -6.33 -8.18
N ASP A 114 24.25 -7.63 -8.42
CA ASP A 114 25.38 -8.17 -9.16
C ASP A 114 25.39 -7.66 -10.61
N ASN A 115 26.58 -7.61 -11.22
CA ASN A 115 26.76 -7.19 -12.61
C ASN A 115 26.07 -8.12 -13.64
N GLU A 116 25.73 -9.31 -13.24
CA GLU A 116 25.05 -10.30 -14.09
C GLU A 116 23.54 -10.07 -14.21
N VAL A 117 23.00 -9.08 -13.51
CA VAL A 117 21.58 -8.71 -13.66
C VAL A 117 21.44 -7.70 -14.78
N ASP A 118 20.61 -8.03 -15.78
CA ASP A 118 20.44 -7.24 -17.00
C ASP A 118 19.19 -6.35 -16.97
N LEU A 119 18.13 -6.84 -16.33
CA LEU A 119 16.83 -6.19 -16.35
C LEU A 119 16.10 -6.39 -15.02
N VAL A 120 15.48 -5.33 -14.53
CA VAL A 120 14.59 -5.35 -13.37
C VAL A 120 13.20 -4.88 -13.80
N ILE A 121 12.20 -5.73 -13.67
CA ILE A 121 10.78 -5.41 -13.85
C ILE A 121 10.18 -5.26 -12.47
N SER A 122 9.79 -4.04 -12.12
CA SER A 122 9.36 -3.61 -10.78
C SER A 122 7.86 -3.32 -10.71
N GLY A 123 7.35 -3.10 -9.51
CA GLY A 123 5.92 -2.82 -9.27
C GLY A 123 5.67 -2.14 -7.93
N HIS A 124 4.57 -2.46 -7.26
CA HIS A 124 4.18 -2.03 -5.90
C HIS A 124 3.76 -0.56 -5.78
N THR A 125 4.56 0.39 -6.26
CA THR A 125 4.30 1.84 -6.08
C THR A 125 3.24 2.41 -7.03
N HIS A 126 2.71 1.58 -7.94
CA HIS A 126 1.72 1.99 -8.93
C HIS A 126 2.19 3.16 -9.84
N GLN A 127 3.50 3.31 -9.99
CA GLN A 127 4.11 4.31 -10.88
C GLN A 127 4.53 3.67 -12.20
N ALA A 128 4.49 4.45 -13.28
CA ALA A 128 5.12 4.08 -14.54
C ALA A 128 6.43 4.83 -14.70
N TYR A 129 7.48 4.12 -15.03
CA TYR A 129 8.79 4.69 -15.36
C TYR A 129 9.62 3.72 -16.19
N ASN A 130 10.64 4.26 -16.87
CA ASN A 130 11.62 3.50 -17.62
C ASN A 130 13.00 4.12 -17.38
N CYS A 131 13.80 3.47 -16.56
CA CYS A 131 15.04 4.00 -16.01
C CYS A 131 16.25 3.14 -16.38
N GLN A 132 17.41 3.79 -16.48
CA GLN A 132 18.72 3.15 -16.43
C GLN A 132 19.38 3.53 -15.10
N ILE A 133 19.55 2.58 -14.19
CA ILE A 133 20.07 2.81 -12.85
C ILE A 133 21.41 2.10 -12.69
N ALA A 134 22.43 2.85 -12.26
CA ALA A 134 23.76 2.27 -12.03
C ALA A 134 23.76 1.44 -10.74
N ASN A 135 24.34 0.24 -10.79
CA ASN A 135 24.73 -0.49 -9.59
C ASN A 135 26.03 0.07 -8.99
N LYS A 136 26.47 -0.47 -7.85
CA LYS A 136 27.71 -0.03 -7.16
C LYS A 136 28.98 -0.16 -8.01
N SER A 137 28.98 -0.99 -9.05
CA SER A 137 30.09 -1.16 -9.97
C SER A 137 30.02 -0.21 -11.17
N GLY A 138 28.99 0.63 -11.25
CA GLY A 138 28.76 1.57 -12.35
C GLY A 138 28.06 0.96 -13.57
N ARG A 139 27.67 -0.34 -13.55
CA ARG A 139 26.89 -0.94 -14.62
C ARG A 139 25.46 -0.39 -14.59
N LEU A 140 24.99 0.09 -15.73
CA LEU A 140 23.60 0.51 -15.92
C LEU A 140 22.70 -0.73 -16.09
N ILE A 141 21.68 -0.81 -15.26
CA ILE A 141 20.65 -1.85 -15.30
C ILE A 141 19.33 -1.20 -15.70
N SER A 142 18.62 -1.79 -16.67
CA SER A 142 17.29 -1.34 -17.07
C SER A 142 16.27 -1.66 -15.96
N VAL A 143 15.52 -0.65 -15.52
CA VAL A 143 14.51 -0.75 -14.44
C VAL A 143 13.19 -0.16 -14.92
N THR A 144 12.17 -1.00 -15.07
CA THR A 144 10.87 -0.60 -15.61
C THR A 144 9.74 -0.83 -14.62
N SER A 145 8.68 -0.03 -14.73
CA SER A 145 7.41 -0.25 -14.04
C SER A 145 6.25 0.23 -14.91
N ALA A 146 5.14 -0.52 -14.93
CA ALA A 146 4.01 -0.35 -15.82
C ALA A 146 2.75 0.17 -15.11
N ASN A 147 2.88 1.09 -14.15
CA ASN A 147 1.74 1.61 -13.40
C ASN A 147 0.98 0.49 -12.66
N SER A 148 -0.35 0.49 -12.73
CA SER A 148 -1.21 -0.50 -12.08
C SER A 148 -2.46 -0.78 -12.89
N GLN A 149 -3.20 -1.84 -12.53
CA GLN A 149 -4.53 -2.18 -13.05
C GLN A 149 -4.59 -2.37 -14.58
N GLY A 150 -3.47 -2.74 -15.21
CA GLY A 150 -3.42 -2.95 -16.66
C GLY A 150 -3.61 -1.67 -17.50
N ARG A 151 -3.31 -0.49 -16.93
CA ARG A 151 -3.39 0.80 -17.65
C ARG A 151 -2.23 1.02 -18.61
N VAL A 152 -1.10 0.40 -18.32
CA VAL A 152 0.14 0.51 -19.09
C VAL A 152 0.69 -0.88 -19.35
N LEU A 153 1.26 -1.09 -20.52
CA LEU A 153 2.03 -2.26 -20.91
C LEU A 153 3.47 -1.83 -21.17
N THR A 154 4.46 -2.53 -20.65
CA THR A 154 5.85 -2.31 -21.02
C THR A 154 6.24 -3.29 -22.12
N ASN A 155 6.59 -2.80 -23.31
CA ASN A 155 7.30 -3.58 -24.33
C ASN A 155 8.79 -3.53 -24.03
N ILE A 156 9.43 -4.70 -23.95
CA ILE A 156 10.86 -4.82 -23.64
C ILE A 156 11.52 -5.69 -24.70
N ASP A 157 12.48 -5.13 -25.40
CA ASP A 157 13.30 -5.83 -26.36
C ASP A 157 14.69 -6.06 -25.75
N VAL A 158 15.12 -7.32 -25.75
CA VAL A 158 16.42 -7.76 -25.21
C VAL A 158 17.24 -8.38 -26.32
N GLU A 159 18.36 -7.77 -26.64
CA GLU A 159 19.33 -8.30 -27.60
C GLU A 159 20.32 -9.22 -26.90
N ILE A 160 20.33 -10.50 -27.27
CA ILE A 160 21.19 -11.49 -26.66
C ILE A 160 22.15 -12.09 -27.72
N ASN A 161 23.43 -12.05 -27.41
CA ASN A 161 24.45 -12.72 -28.23
C ASN A 161 24.34 -14.24 -28.10
N ARG A 162 23.96 -14.91 -29.17
CA ARG A 162 23.75 -16.36 -29.18
C ARG A 162 24.99 -17.20 -28.90
N SER A 163 26.19 -16.64 -29.15
CA SER A 163 27.44 -17.40 -29.01
C SER A 163 27.87 -17.54 -27.55
N ASN A 164 27.59 -16.53 -26.71
CA ASN A 164 27.97 -16.51 -25.30
C ASN A 164 26.80 -16.36 -24.31
N GLY A 165 25.60 -15.99 -24.82
CA GLY A 165 24.41 -15.80 -23.99
C GLY A 165 24.30 -14.42 -23.32
N GLU A 166 25.29 -13.57 -23.50
CA GLU A 166 25.36 -12.22 -22.91
C GLU A 166 24.32 -11.26 -23.49
N VAL A 167 23.77 -10.41 -22.66
CA VAL A 167 22.86 -9.34 -23.06
C VAL A 167 23.68 -8.15 -23.57
N GLY A 168 23.45 -7.77 -24.84
CA GLY A 168 24.09 -6.62 -25.46
C GLY A 168 23.32 -5.32 -25.21
N ASN A 169 22.00 -5.38 -25.34
CA ASN A 169 21.16 -4.21 -25.17
C ASN A 169 19.78 -4.58 -24.57
N VAL A 170 19.23 -3.69 -23.77
CA VAL A 170 17.84 -3.75 -23.29
C VAL A 170 17.17 -2.42 -23.61
N SER A 171 16.14 -2.44 -24.44
CA SER A 171 15.29 -1.28 -24.68
C SER A 171 13.87 -1.55 -24.18
N ALA A 172 13.26 -0.56 -23.53
CA ALA A 172 11.94 -0.68 -22.98
C ALA A 172 11.08 0.55 -23.30
N THR A 173 9.79 0.32 -23.51
CA THR A 173 8.83 1.39 -23.76
C THR A 173 7.52 1.07 -23.07
N ASN A 174 7.05 1.96 -22.21
CA ASN A 174 5.72 1.93 -21.62
C ASN A 174 4.71 2.47 -22.65
N ILE A 175 3.63 1.73 -22.83
CA ILE A 175 2.55 2.00 -23.79
C ILE A 175 1.23 2.06 -23.02
N VAL A 176 0.48 3.15 -23.19
CA VAL A 176 -0.86 3.27 -22.60
C VAL A 176 -1.80 2.24 -23.24
N VAL A 177 -2.51 1.50 -22.42
CA VAL A 177 -3.60 0.62 -22.86
C VAL A 177 -4.82 1.50 -23.19
N ASP A 178 -4.91 1.94 -24.44
CA ASP A 178 -6.01 2.77 -24.90
C ASP A 178 -7.27 1.92 -25.18
N ARG A 179 -8.23 2.00 -24.26
CA ARG A 179 -9.51 1.29 -24.37
C ARG A 179 -10.50 1.95 -25.32
N THR A 180 -10.19 3.15 -25.80
CA THR A 180 -11.02 3.86 -26.79
C THR A 180 -10.61 3.52 -28.23
N ASN A 181 -9.45 2.87 -28.42
CA ASN A 181 -8.96 2.46 -29.71
C ASN A 181 -9.77 1.27 -30.26
N THR A 182 -10.66 1.55 -31.17
CA THR A 182 -11.55 0.55 -31.80
C THR A 182 -10.81 -0.45 -32.71
N ALA A 183 -9.56 -0.17 -33.08
CA ALA A 183 -8.73 -1.11 -33.85
C ALA A 183 -8.23 -2.30 -32.97
N ILE A 184 -8.26 -2.16 -31.65
CA ILE A 184 -7.90 -3.22 -30.71
C ILE A 184 -9.13 -4.05 -30.40
N THR A 185 -9.22 -5.25 -30.95
CA THR A 185 -10.31 -6.18 -30.66
C THR A 185 -10.00 -6.94 -29.35
N PRO A 186 -10.88 -6.85 -28.33
CA PRO A 186 -10.72 -7.64 -27.12
C PRO A 186 -10.70 -9.15 -27.39
N ASN A 187 -9.90 -9.90 -26.65
CA ASN A 187 -9.91 -11.34 -26.71
C ASN A 187 -11.29 -11.90 -26.31
N ALA A 188 -12.00 -12.55 -27.24
CA ALA A 188 -13.40 -12.92 -27.08
C ALA A 188 -13.65 -13.87 -25.86
N PRO A 189 -12.84 -14.91 -25.60
CA PRO A 189 -12.98 -15.74 -24.40
C PRO A 189 -12.84 -14.94 -23.09
N ILE A 190 -11.83 -14.07 -23.00
CA ILE A 190 -11.63 -13.22 -21.81
C ILE A 190 -12.77 -12.23 -21.66
N LYS A 191 -13.21 -11.59 -22.76
CA LYS A 191 -14.34 -10.68 -22.75
C LYS A 191 -15.61 -11.35 -22.23
N ALA A 192 -15.89 -12.57 -22.66
CA ALA A 192 -17.06 -13.33 -22.20
C ALA A 192 -17.05 -13.57 -20.68
N ILE A 193 -15.87 -13.89 -20.10
CA ILE A 193 -15.73 -14.02 -18.65
C ILE A 193 -16.02 -12.69 -17.95
N VAL A 194 -15.41 -11.60 -18.42
CA VAL A 194 -15.61 -10.25 -17.86
C VAL A 194 -17.08 -9.84 -17.94
N ASP A 195 -17.72 -10.02 -19.10
CA ASP A 195 -19.12 -9.64 -19.32
C ASP A 195 -20.07 -10.44 -18.39
N ASN A 196 -19.82 -11.73 -18.19
CA ASN A 196 -20.58 -12.56 -17.27
C ASN A 196 -20.53 -12.03 -15.84
N TYR A 197 -19.33 -11.81 -15.31
CA TYR A 197 -19.18 -11.29 -13.94
C TYR A 197 -19.71 -9.84 -13.82
N LYS A 198 -19.55 -9.02 -14.86
CA LYS A 198 -20.09 -7.68 -14.90
C LYS A 198 -21.63 -7.71 -14.81
N THR A 199 -22.28 -8.62 -15.53
CA THR A 199 -23.75 -8.79 -15.48
C THR A 199 -24.22 -9.14 -14.06
N ILE A 200 -23.50 -10.01 -13.36
CA ILE A 200 -23.80 -10.42 -11.98
C ILE A 200 -23.58 -9.25 -11.01
N ALA A 201 -22.47 -8.52 -11.16
CA ALA A 201 -22.05 -7.48 -10.23
C ALA A 201 -22.81 -6.14 -10.41
N THR A 202 -23.23 -5.80 -11.64
CA THR A 202 -23.82 -4.50 -11.99
C THR A 202 -25.00 -4.08 -11.09
N PRO A 203 -25.99 -4.94 -10.76
CA PRO A 203 -27.10 -4.54 -9.90
C PRO A 203 -26.66 -4.12 -8.49
N ILE A 204 -25.60 -4.73 -7.96
CA ILE A 204 -25.04 -4.40 -6.65
C ILE A 204 -24.13 -3.16 -6.78
N ALA A 205 -23.26 -3.18 -7.76
CA ALA A 205 -22.26 -2.15 -7.99
C ALA A 205 -22.87 -0.76 -8.22
N ASN A 206 -23.93 -0.70 -9.04
CA ASN A 206 -24.58 0.57 -9.41
C ASN A 206 -25.65 1.03 -8.41
N ARG A 207 -25.83 0.31 -7.31
CA ARG A 207 -26.77 0.73 -6.27
C ARG A 207 -26.27 2.02 -5.62
N VAL A 208 -27.07 3.08 -5.68
CA VAL A 208 -26.76 4.34 -5.00
C VAL A 208 -26.92 4.14 -3.49
N ILE A 209 -25.90 4.50 -2.74
CA ILE A 209 -25.85 4.37 -1.29
C ILE A 209 -25.96 5.72 -0.57
N GLY A 210 -25.83 6.84 -1.30
CA GLY A 210 -25.95 8.19 -0.76
C GLY A 210 -25.56 9.25 -1.77
N SER A 211 -25.25 10.43 -1.28
CA SER A 211 -24.88 11.58 -2.10
C SER A 211 -23.78 12.40 -1.43
N ILE A 212 -23.04 13.14 -2.23
CA ILE A 212 -22.05 14.14 -1.78
C ILE A 212 -22.39 15.49 -2.43
N ASP A 213 -22.04 16.59 -1.78
CA ASP A 213 -22.23 17.93 -2.31
C ASP A 213 -21.00 18.48 -3.03
N ALA A 214 -19.83 17.87 -2.80
CA ALA A 214 -18.58 18.13 -3.50
C ALA A 214 -17.72 16.87 -3.51
N ALA A 215 -16.63 16.86 -4.29
CA ALA A 215 -15.67 15.76 -4.28
C ALA A 215 -15.04 15.58 -2.89
N ILE A 216 -15.01 14.34 -2.38
CA ILE A 216 -14.38 13.98 -1.10
C ILE A 216 -13.12 13.18 -1.41
N THR A 217 -11.95 13.74 -1.09
CA THR A 217 -10.68 13.24 -1.62
C THR A 217 -9.68 12.82 -0.54
N ARG A 218 -8.69 12.06 -0.97
CA ARG A 218 -7.51 11.67 -0.17
C ARG A 218 -6.44 12.75 -0.12
N ALA A 219 -6.64 13.87 -0.81
CA ALA A 219 -5.67 14.97 -0.81
C ALA A 219 -5.50 15.49 0.61
N ALA A 220 -4.32 15.24 1.18
CA ALA A 220 -4.01 15.58 2.56
C ALA A 220 -3.55 17.04 2.69
N THR A 221 -3.81 17.62 3.85
CA THR A 221 -3.17 18.88 4.30
C THR A 221 -1.68 18.65 4.60
N ALA A 222 -0.96 19.73 4.93
CA ALA A 222 0.41 19.60 5.44
C ALA A 222 0.49 18.73 6.71
N ALA A 223 -0.56 18.78 7.54
CA ALA A 223 -0.67 17.95 8.74
C ALA A 223 -1.02 16.49 8.45
N GLY A 224 -1.32 16.13 7.20
CA GLY A 224 -1.61 14.76 6.77
C GLY A 224 -3.08 14.37 6.81
N GLU A 225 -3.99 15.27 7.16
CA GLU A 225 -5.44 15.04 7.25
C GLU A 225 -6.12 15.18 5.88
N SER A 226 -7.08 14.32 5.56
CA SER A 226 -7.82 14.33 4.30
C SER A 226 -9.33 14.29 4.52
N THR A 227 -10.09 14.96 3.65
CA THR A 227 -11.56 15.01 3.74
C THR A 227 -12.20 13.62 3.70
N LEU A 228 -11.66 12.69 2.92
CA LEU A 228 -12.17 11.33 2.83
C LEU A 228 -11.77 10.48 4.05
N GLY A 229 -10.60 10.76 4.60
CA GLY A 229 -10.16 10.12 5.84
C GLY A 229 -11.07 10.44 7.00
N ASP A 230 -11.48 11.71 7.15
CA ASP A 230 -12.43 12.16 8.16
C ASP A 230 -13.76 11.39 8.03
N VAL A 231 -14.34 11.38 6.82
CA VAL A 231 -15.63 10.70 6.55
C VAL A 231 -15.56 9.21 6.86
N ILE A 232 -14.47 8.53 6.53
CA ILE A 232 -14.32 7.09 6.82
C ILE A 232 -14.17 6.86 8.33
N ALA A 233 -13.38 7.67 9.02
CA ALA A 233 -13.20 7.54 10.46
C ALA A 233 -14.54 7.82 11.21
N ASP A 234 -15.32 8.81 10.74
CA ASP A 234 -16.66 9.10 11.26
C ASP A 234 -17.62 7.92 11.03
N ALA A 235 -17.57 7.30 9.86
CA ALA A 235 -18.38 6.13 9.55
C ALA A 235 -18.04 4.94 10.48
N GLN A 236 -16.75 4.73 10.77
CA GLN A 236 -16.30 3.70 11.70
C GLN A 236 -16.77 4.00 13.13
N LEU A 237 -16.68 5.26 13.57
CA LEU A 237 -17.16 5.68 14.89
C LEU A 237 -18.67 5.51 15.00
N LEU A 238 -19.44 5.97 14.01
CA LEU A 238 -20.91 5.80 14.00
C LEU A 238 -21.33 4.34 14.14
N ALA A 239 -20.61 3.43 13.47
CA ALA A 239 -20.92 2.00 13.50
C ALA A 239 -20.62 1.34 14.86
N THR A 240 -19.74 1.93 15.69
CA THR A 240 -19.21 1.28 16.89
C THR A 240 -19.40 2.07 18.17
N SER A 241 -19.87 3.32 18.11
CA SER A 241 -20.18 4.13 19.31
C SER A 241 -21.44 3.69 20.07
N PRO A 242 -22.49 3.07 19.45
CA PRO A 242 -23.67 2.70 20.21
C PRO A 242 -23.40 1.60 21.25
N VAL A 243 -24.23 1.58 22.31
CA VAL A 243 -24.19 0.55 23.37
C VAL A 243 -24.33 -0.84 22.75
N GLY A 244 -23.44 -1.74 23.13
CA GLY A 244 -23.41 -3.12 22.63
C GLY A 244 -22.70 -3.30 21.27
N PHE A 245 -22.27 -2.20 20.61
CA PHE A 245 -21.52 -2.25 19.35
C PHE A 245 -20.03 -1.90 19.54
N GLY A 246 -19.61 -1.61 20.75
CA GLY A 246 -18.21 -1.32 21.08
C GLY A 246 -18.06 -0.11 22.00
N GLU A 247 -19.02 0.82 22.00
CA GLU A 247 -19.03 2.03 22.82
C GLU A 247 -17.75 2.87 22.63
N ALA A 248 -17.30 2.91 21.37
CA ALA A 248 -16.10 3.64 20.98
C ALA A 248 -16.30 5.15 21.11
N VAL A 249 -15.26 5.84 21.57
CA VAL A 249 -15.22 7.31 21.71
C VAL A 249 -14.35 7.96 20.64
N ALA A 250 -13.61 7.18 19.86
CA ALA A 250 -12.81 7.63 18.74
C ALA A 250 -12.58 6.48 17.75
N ALA A 251 -12.33 6.82 16.48
CA ALA A 251 -11.94 5.87 15.46
C ALA A 251 -10.72 6.37 14.68
N PHE A 252 -9.90 5.43 14.21
CA PHE A 252 -8.69 5.72 13.44
C PHE A 252 -8.66 4.91 12.16
N MET A 253 -8.31 5.55 11.05
CA MET A 253 -8.14 4.92 9.74
C MET A 253 -6.75 5.14 9.19
N ASN A 254 -6.09 4.07 8.76
CA ASN A 254 -4.80 4.17 8.10
C ASN A 254 -4.94 4.67 6.65
N PRO A 255 -4.10 5.61 6.20
CA PRO A 255 -4.23 6.19 4.85
C PRO A 255 -4.04 5.16 3.74
N GLY A 256 -3.24 4.11 3.97
CA GLY A 256 -3.06 2.98 3.05
C GLY A 256 -4.33 2.18 2.77
N GLY A 257 -5.31 2.23 3.66
CA GLY A 257 -6.61 1.60 3.52
C GLY A 257 -7.57 2.35 2.59
N ILE A 258 -7.28 3.62 2.25
CA ILE A 258 -8.12 4.48 1.41
C ILE A 258 -7.56 4.50 -0.03
N ARG A 259 -8.24 3.87 -0.99
CA ARG A 259 -7.67 3.53 -2.29
C ARG A 259 -8.09 4.41 -3.45
N ALA A 260 -9.21 5.10 -3.36
CA ALA A 260 -9.74 6.00 -4.38
C ALA A 260 -10.38 7.24 -3.76
N ASP A 261 -10.68 8.24 -4.57
CA ASP A 261 -11.46 9.41 -4.18
C ASP A 261 -12.92 9.20 -4.53
N LEU A 262 -13.83 9.87 -3.83
CA LEU A 262 -15.22 10.04 -4.26
C LEU A 262 -15.31 11.31 -5.10
N THR A 263 -15.62 11.16 -6.39
CA THR A 263 -15.69 12.27 -7.33
C THR A 263 -17.13 12.79 -7.44
N PHE A 264 -17.30 14.10 -7.58
CA PHE A 264 -18.64 14.68 -7.73
C PHE A 264 -19.28 14.37 -9.08
N PRO A 265 -18.55 14.43 -10.24
CA PRO A 265 -19.08 13.98 -11.51
C PRO A 265 -19.43 12.49 -11.51
N ALA A 266 -20.58 12.14 -12.11
CA ALA A 266 -21.02 10.76 -12.23
C ALA A 266 -19.99 9.84 -12.90
N SER A 267 -19.79 8.65 -12.36
CA SER A 267 -18.82 7.64 -12.86
C SER A 267 -19.46 6.58 -13.77
N ALA A 268 -20.74 6.25 -13.54
CA ALA A 268 -21.45 5.17 -14.26
C ALA A 268 -22.90 5.53 -14.69
N GLY A 269 -23.23 6.84 -14.72
CA GLY A 269 -24.55 7.33 -15.14
C GLY A 269 -25.56 7.45 -14.00
N GLU A 270 -25.13 7.33 -12.74
CA GLU A 270 -25.94 7.49 -11.52
C GLU A 270 -26.40 8.94 -11.27
N GLY A 271 -25.74 9.91 -11.90
CA GLY A 271 -25.93 11.35 -11.74
C GLY A 271 -24.89 11.98 -10.81
N ASP A 272 -24.58 13.25 -11.07
CA ASP A 272 -23.56 13.99 -10.30
C ASP A 272 -23.90 14.01 -8.81
N GLY A 273 -22.87 13.86 -8.01
CA GLY A 273 -22.96 13.83 -6.56
C GLY A 273 -23.59 12.57 -5.97
N LYS A 274 -23.97 11.58 -6.77
CA LYS A 274 -24.41 10.28 -6.26
C LYS A 274 -23.21 9.39 -6.00
N VAL A 275 -23.26 8.65 -4.89
CA VAL A 275 -22.25 7.66 -4.52
C VAL A 275 -22.84 6.28 -4.70
N THR A 276 -22.18 5.45 -5.50
CA THR A 276 -22.56 4.05 -5.72
C THR A 276 -21.80 3.12 -4.78
N TYR A 277 -22.32 1.91 -4.58
CA TYR A 277 -21.62 0.85 -3.84
C TYR A 277 -20.24 0.53 -4.46
N ALA A 278 -20.13 0.56 -5.79
CA ALA A 278 -18.86 0.31 -6.48
C ALA A 278 -17.80 1.38 -6.16
N GLU A 279 -18.20 2.63 -6.05
CA GLU A 279 -17.30 3.72 -5.66
C GLU A 279 -16.83 3.54 -4.21
N ALA A 280 -17.74 3.28 -3.28
CA ALA A 280 -17.38 2.98 -1.89
C ALA A 280 -16.47 1.73 -1.79
N PHE A 281 -16.77 0.66 -2.54
CA PHE A 281 -15.90 -0.51 -2.64
C PHE A 281 -14.51 -0.18 -3.21
N THR A 282 -14.44 0.74 -4.17
CA THR A 282 -13.17 1.17 -4.74
C THR A 282 -12.36 2.00 -3.73
N VAL A 283 -13.03 2.72 -2.84
CA VAL A 283 -12.42 3.46 -1.72
C VAL A 283 -11.86 2.52 -0.67
N GLN A 284 -12.62 1.52 -0.21
CA GLN A 284 -12.26 0.54 0.82
C GLN A 284 -12.40 -0.91 0.31
N PRO A 285 -11.48 -1.41 -0.56
CA PRO A 285 -11.67 -2.69 -1.27
C PRO A 285 -11.22 -3.92 -0.48
N PHE A 286 -10.75 -3.79 0.76
CA PHE A 286 -10.08 -4.88 1.47
C PHE A 286 -11.03 -5.80 2.23
N GLY A 287 -12.26 -5.35 2.52
CA GLY A 287 -13.23 -6.11 3.29
C GLY A 287 -12.75 -6.36 4.73
N ASN A 288 -12.13 -5.36 5.33
CA ASN A 288 -11.73 -5.44 6.73
C ASN A 288 -12.98 -5.41 7.63
N THR A 289 -12.89 -6.07 8.78
CA THR A 289 -13.87 -5.90 9.87
C THR A 289 -13.41 -4.77 10.79
N LEU A 290 -14.35 -4.02 11.34
CA LEU A 290 -14.07 -3.08 12.41
C LEU A 290 -13.74 -3.85 13.69
N VAL A 291 -12.83 -3.31 14.47
CA VAL A 291 -12.43 -3.84 15.77
C VAL A 291 -12.44 -2.69 16.77
N THR A 292 -13.24 -2.81 17.80
CA THR A 292 -13.16 -1.91 18.95
C THR A 292 -12.30 -2.55 20.03
N LEU A 293 -11.40 -1.79 20.62
CA LEU A 293 -10.53 -2.24 21.70
C LEU A 293 -10.28 -1.10 22.71
N THR A 294 -9.78 -1.47 23.88
CA THR A 294 -9.43 -0.53 24.94
C THR A 294 -7.93 -0.23 24.93
N LEU A 295 -7.57 1.04 24.86
CA LEU A 295 -6.21 1.56 25.07
C LEU A 295 -6.19 2.53 26.24
N THR A 296 -5.04 2.64 26.92
CA THR A 296 -4.80 3.77 27.83
C THR A 296 -4.48 5.03 27.03
N GLY A 297 -4.64 6.21 27.64
CA GLY A 297 -4.25 7.46 26.98
C GLY A 297 -2.75 7.49 26.61
N ALA A 298 -1.88 6.89 27.42
CA ALA A 298 -0.48 6.71 27.07
C ALA A 298 -0.29 5.84 25.82
N GLN A 299 -1.08 4.78 25.66
CA GLN A 299 -1.04 3.94 24.45
C GLN A 299 -1.61 4.67 23.23
N ILE A 300 -2.59 5.56 23.39
CA ILE A 300 -3.07 6.43 22.31
C ILE A 300 -1.94 7.38 21.85
N HIS A 301 -1.21 7.99 22.78
CA HIS A 301 -0.03 8.80 22.44
C HIS A 301 1.00 7.97 21.65
N THR A 302 1.35 6.78 22.16
CA THR A 302 2.27 5.86 21.46
C THR A 302 1.75 5.47 20.06
N LEU A 303 0.44 5.26 19.89
CA LEU A 303 -0.18 5.01 18.57
C LEU A 303 0.10 6.17 17.60
N LEU A 304 -0.11 7.39 18.07
CA LEU A 304 0.13 8.59 17.26
C LEU A 304 1.61 8.81 16.97
N GLU A 305 2.52 8.39 17.83
CA GLU A 305 3.96 8.44 17.56
C GLU A 305 4.41 7.34 16.57
N GLN A 306 3.82 6.15 16.63
CA GLN A 306 4.14 5.04 15.71
C GLN A 306 3.82 5.34 14.23
N GLN A 307 3.06 6.37 13.93
CA GLN A 307 2.77 6.79 12.55
C GLN A 307 3.93 7.57 11.89
N PHE A 308 4.94 8.00 12.67
CA PHE A 308 6.06 8.80 12.17
C PHE A 308 7.28 7.95 11.83
N THR A 309 8.10 8.48 10.92
CA THR A 309 9.32 7.85 10.44
C THR A 309 10.26 7.49 11.60
N GLY A 310 10.68 6.24 11.64
CA GLY A 310 11.71 5.76 12.57
C GLY A 310 11.23 5.51 14.01
N CYS A 311 9.97 5.82 14.36
CA CYS A 311 9.49 5.54 15.72
C CYS A 311 9.24 4.04 15.92
N THR A 312 9.84 3.49 16.99
CA THR A 312 9.72 2.08 17.41
C THR A 312 9.26 1.92 18.85
N GLU A 313 8.77 3.00 19.46
CA GLU A 313 8.22 2.95 20.80
C GLU A 313 7.05 1.95 20.88
N GLY A 314 7.02 1.14 21.94
CA GLY A 314 5.99 0.14 22.13
C GLY A 314 6.08 -1.09 21.20
N TYR A 315 7.12 -1.21 20.39
CA TYR A 315 7.31 -2.38 19.53
C TYR A 315 7.65 -3.63 20.35
N PRO A 316 7.07 -4.79 20.01
CA PRO A 316 7.50 -6.04 20.61
C PRO A 316 8.91 -6.43 20.13
N ALA A 317 9.64 -7.20 20.93
CA ALA A 317 11.00 -7.63 20.60
C ALA A 317 11.12 -8.43 19.26
N SER A 318 10.01 -8.98 18.79
CA SER A 318 9.92 -9.68 17.51
C SER A 318 9.69 -8.78 16.31
N ALA A 319 9.37 -7.50 16.52
CA ALA A 319 9.12 -6.54 15.46
C ALA A 319 10.42 -6.10 14.75
N PRO A 320 10.33 -5.53 13.54
CA PRO A 320 11.47 -4.88 12.90
C PRO A 320 12.07 -3.79 13.78
N THR A 321 13.39 -3.63 13.76
CA THR A 321 14.09 -2.61 14.53
C THR A 321 14.03 -1.22 13.89
N THR A 322 13.40 -1.10 12.74
CA THR A 322 13.21 0.17 12.02
C THR A 322 11.72 0.51 12.03
N GLY A 323 11.37 1.70 12.48
CA GLY A 323 10.01 2.22 12.43
C GLY A 323 9.51 2.50 11.00
N GLN A 324 8.46 3.28 10.88
CA GLN A 324 7.89 3.68 9.57
C GLN A 324 8.97 4.22 8.63
N PRO A 325 8.97 3.82 7.35
CA PRO A 325 9.91 4.38 6.36
C PRO A 325 9.54 5.81 5.92
N PHE A 326 8.32 6.23 6.16
CA PHE A 326 7.76 7.57 5.92
C PHE A 326 6.55 7.79 6.85
N ASN A 327 6.15 9.05 7.04
CA ASN A 327 5.00 9.37 7.88
C ASN A 327 3.70 8.82 7.28
N ARG A 328 2.91 8.12 8.10
CA ARG A 328 1.60 7.54 7.73
C ARG A 328 0.53 8.08 8.66
N ILE A 329 0.16 9.33 8.47
CA ILE A 329 -0.76 10.03 9.37
C ILE A 329 -2.13 9.34 9.38
N LEU A 330 -2.52 8.83 10.53
CA LEU A 330 -3.83 8.23 10.76
C LEU A 330 -4.91 9.29 10.66
N GLN A 331 -5.99 8.97 9.95
CA GLN A 331 -7.17 9.79 9.89
C GLN A 331 -8.02 9.53 11.14
N VAL A 332 -8.59 10.55 11.71
CA VAL A 332 -9.28 10.47 13.01
C VAL A 332 -10.74 10.89 12.89
N SER A 333 -11.60 10.29 13.73
CA SER A 333 -13.02 10.60 13.73
C SER A 333 -13.34 11.96 14.36
N GLU A 334 -14.54 12.46 14.11
CA GLU A 334 -15.11 13.62 14.81
C GLU A 334 -14.96 13.46 16.33
N GLY A 335 -14.74 14.56 17.03
CA GLY A 335 -14.45 14.60 18.46
C GLY A 335 -13.01 14.35 18.84
N PHE A 336 -12.22 13.67 18.00
CA PHE A 336 -10.80 13.46 18.26
C PHE A 336 -9.92 14.51 17.56
N SER A 337 -8.95 15.07 18.28
CA SER A 337 -7.99 16.01 17.68
C SER A 337 -6.62 15.93 18.35
N TYR A 338 -5.57 16.32 17.61
CA TYR A 338 -4.20 16.43 18.14
C TYR A 338 -3.34 17.36 17.28
N GLU A 339 -2.19 17.75 17.84
CA GLU A 339 -1.17 18.55 17.17
C GLU A 339 0.16 17.81 17.15
N TRP A 340 0.90 17.97 16.05
CA TRP A 340 2.22 17.37 15.90
C TRP A 340 3.18 18.29 15.15
N GLN A 341 4.46 18.10 15.39
CA GLN A 341 5.56 18.79 14.69
C GLN A 341 6.72 17.83 14.49
N GLU A 342 7.41 17.92 13.36
CA GLU A 342 8.64 17.18 13.14
C GLU A 342 9.78 17.80 13.97
N LYS A 343 10.18 17.14 15.06
CA LYS A 343 11.22 17.61 15.97
C LYS A 343 12.60 17.00 15.70
N GLY A 344 12.73 16.15 14.69
CA GLY A 344 13.99 15.47 14.33
C GLY A 344 14.40 14.35 15.28
N THR A 345 13.61 14.06 16.31
CA THR A 345 13.77 12.94 17.23
C THR A 345 12.61 11.95 17.01
N ALA A 346 12.93 10.69 16.77
CA ALA A 346 11.88 9.68 16.62
C ALA A 346 11.08 9.55 17.93
N CYS A 347 9.76 9.34 17.80
CA CYS A 347 8.83 9.22 18.94
C CYS A 347 8.73 10.47 19.86
N ASP A 348 8.86 11.67 19.29
CA ASP A 348 8.64 12.94 20.02
C ASP A 348 8.06 14.00 19.06
N ASN A 349 7.06 13.63 18.28
CA ASN A 349 6.44 14.53 17.31
C ASN A 349 5.09 15.07 17.78
N VAL A 350 4.35 14.30 18.58
CA VAL A 350 3.00 14.65 19.05
C VAL A 350 3.08 15.36 20.39
N ASP A 351 2.35 16.48 20.53
CA ASP A 351 2.17 17.10 21.84
C ASP A 351 1.09 16.34 22.63
N PRO A 352 1.46 15.63 23.72
CA PRO A 352 0.49 14.86 24.50
C PRO A 352 -0.65 15.72 25.07
N SER A 353 -0.40 17.01 25.36
CA SER A 353 -1.40 17.93 25.90
C SER A 353 -2.43 18.37 24.87
N SER A 354 -2.12 18.20 23.58
CA SER A 354 -2.99 18.54 22.47
C SER A 354 -3.98 17.41 22.12
N ILE A 355 -3.72 16.17 22.57
CA ILE A 355 -4.60 15.04 22.30
C ILE A 355 -5.92 15.21 23.05
N LYS A 356 -7.03 15.32 22.32
CA LYS A 356 -8.35 15.57 22.89
C LYS A 356 -9.40 14.60 22.34
N ILE A 357 -10.33 14.23 23.21
CA ILE A 357 -11.59 13.57 22.88
C ILE A 357 -12.71 14.48 23.36
N ASP A 358 -13.60 14.90 22.46
CA ASP A 358 -14.69 15.85 22.71
C ASP A 358 -14.22 17.13 23.43
N GLY A 359 -13.05 17.65 23.02
CA GLY A 359 -12.43 18.83 23.59
C GLY A 359 -11.73 18.61 24.94
N VAL A 360 -11.83 17.43 25.54
CA VAL A 360 -11.18 17.08 26.82
C VAL A 360 -9.82 16.45 26.53
N THR A 361 -8.76 16.97 27.16
CA THR A 361 -7.42 16.38 27.03
C THR A 361 -7.39 14.94 27.55
N VAL A 362 -6.79 14.06 26.77
CA VAL A 362 -6.66 12.64 27.10
C VAL A 362 -5.78 12.46 28.34
N ASP A 363 -6.30 11.80 29.36
CA ASP A 363 -5.54 11.41 30.55
C ASP A 363 -4.69 10.15 30.20
N PRO A 364 -3.37 10.20 30.32
CA PRO A 364 -2.49 9.07 30.02
C PRO A 364 -2.84 7.77 30.79
N ALA A 365 -3.39 7.90 32.00
CA ALA A 365 -3.72 6.77 32.87
C ALA A 365 -5.16 6.24 32.66
N ALA A 366 -6.04 7.02 32.03
CA ALA A 366 -7.41 6.59 31.77
C ALA A 366 -7.49 5.63 30.59
N SER A 367 -8.58 4.87 30.53
CA SER A 367 -8.85 3.90 29.47
C SER A 367 -9.91 4.44 28.50
N TYR A 368 -9.69 4.23 27.21
CA TYR A 368 -10.55 4.71 26.14
C TYR A 368 -10.88 3.57 25.18
N ARG A 369 -12.15 3.47 24.79
CA ARG A 369 -12.60 2.55 23.75
C ARG A 369 -12.39 3.20 22.40
N ILE A 370 -11.59 2.60 21.52
CA ILE A 370 -11.32 3.11 20.19
C ILE A 370 -11.65 2.08 19.12
N THR A 371 -11.98 2.55 17.91
CA THR A 371 -12.23 1.70 16.74
C THR A 371 -11.15 1.86 15.69
N ILE A 372 -10.77 0.74 15.11
CA ILE A 372 -9.83 0.58 14.01
C ILE A 372 -10.30 -0.58 13.12
N ASN A 373 -9.66 -0.79 11.97
CA ASN A 373 -9.88 -2.02 11.21
C ASN A 373 -9.01 -3.20 11.74
N ASN A 374 -9.40 -4.44 11.42
CA ASN A 374 -8.69 -5.63 11.90
C ASN A 374 -7.24 -5.72 11.42
N PHE A 375 -6.91 -5.17 10.25
CA PHE A 375 -5.54 -5.10 9.78
C PHE A 375 -4.65 -4.27 10.74
N MET A 376 -5.12 -3.10 11.17
CA MET A 376 -4.43 -2.28 12.17
C MET A 376 -4.40 -2.97 13.53
N ALA A 377 -5.52 -3.57 13.96
CA ALA A 377 -5.64 -4.25 15.25
C ALA A 377 -4.64 -5.40 15.42
N ASP A 378 -4.19 -6.00 14.33
CA ASP A 378 -3.18 -7.06 14.29
C ASP A 378 -1.75 -6.52 14.11
N GLY A 379 -1.53 -5.20 14.18
CA GLY A 379 -0.22 -4.55 14.05
C GLY A 379 0.18 -4.22 12.61
N GLY A 380 -0.77 -4.22 11.68
CA GLY A 380 -0.56 -3.74 10.31
C GLY A 380 -0.05 -2.30 10.28
N ASP A 381 0.64 -1.93 9.22
CA ASP A 381 1.33 -0.63 9.09
C ASP A 381 2.27 -0.32 10.27
N GLN A 382 2.83 -1.36 10.93
CA GLN A 382 3.74 -1.25 12.08
C GLN A 382 3.13 -0.53 13.30
N LEU A 383 1.80 -0.50 13.43
CA LEU A 383 1.08 0.10 14.56
C LEU A 383 0.96 -0.92 15.71
N TYR A 384 2.10 -1.38 16.20
CA TYR A 384 2.18 -2.52 17.13
C TYR A 384 1.55 -2.26 18.50
N VAL A 385 1.44 -1.03 18.95
CA VAL A 385 0.76 -0.72 20.22
C VAL A 385 -0.69 -1.20 20.21
N LEU A 386 -1.34 -1.26 19.04
CA LEU A 386 -2.71 -1.74 18.89
C LEU A 386 -2.85 -3.23 19.25
N THR A 387 -1.79 -4.02 19.12
CA THR A 387 -1.81 -5.44 19.53
C THR A 387 -1.86 -5.62 21.04
N GLN A 388 -1.58 -4.56 21.82
CA GLN A 388 -1.65 -4.56 23.28
C GLN A 388 -3.03 -4.17 23.80
N GLY A 389 -3.94 -3.74 22.92
CA GLY A 389 -5.31 -3.36 23.29
C GLY A 389 -6.10 -4.53 23.85
N THR A 390 -6.89 -4.24 24.89
CA THR A 390 -7.73 -5.22 25.58
C THR A 390 -9.20 -5.13 25.15
N ASP A 391 -10.04 -6.03 25.61
CA ASP A 391 -11.48 -6.05 25.37
C ASP A 391 -11.86 -5.89 23.90
N ARG A 392 -11.17 -6.63 23.03
CA ARG A 392 -11.39 -6.60 21.58
C ARG A 392 -12.77 -7.12 21.23
N LEU A 393 -13.52 -6.32 20.48
CA LEU A 393 -14.85 -6.65 19.95
C LEU A 393 -14.83 -6.49 18.43
N GLY A 394 -15.18 -7.54 17.69
CA GLY A 394 -15.35 -7.48 16.23
C GLY A 394 -16.70 -6.84 15.88
N GLY A 395 -16.68 -5.98 14.87
CA GLY A 395 -17.84 -5.22 14.38
C GLY A 395 -18.21 -5.57 12.94
N ALA A 396 -18.87 -4.65 12.26
CA ALA A 396 -19.28 -4.72 10.88
C ALA A 396 -18.06 -4.70 9.92
N LEU A 397 -18.30 -4.97 8.64
CA LEU A 397 -17.32 -4.66 7.60
C LEU A 397 -17.12 -3.14 7.49
N ASP A 398 -15.91 -2.70 7.22
CA ASP A 398 -15.56 -1.28 7.03
C ASP A 398 -16.37 -0.64 5.90
N LEU A 399 -16.62 -1.39 4.81
CA LEU A 399 -17.47 -0.96 3.71
C LEU A 399 -18.95 -0.81 4.11
N ASP A 400 -19.47 -1.74 4.92
CA ASP A 400 -20.85 -1.66 5.41
C ASP A 400 -21.03 -0.45 6.35
N ALA A 401 -20.00 -0.15 7.16
CA ALA A 401 -20.01 1.04 8.00
C ALA A 401 -20.06 2.33 7.17
N LEU A 402 -19.27 2.41 6.09
CA LEU A 402 -19.28 3.55 5.16
C LEU A 402 -20.63 3.68 4.46
N GLU A 403 -21.21 2.58 3.97
CA GLU A 403 -22.54 2.57 3.36
C GLU A 403 -23.60 3.08 4.35
N ASN A 404 -23.61 2.55 5.56
CA ASN A 404 -24.59 2.96 6.59
C ASN A 404 -24.42 4.44 6.97
N TYR A 405 -23.22 4.96 6.97
CA TYR A 405 -22.96 6.38 7.20
C TYR A 405 -23.60 7.24 6.12
N PHE A 406 -23.45 6.88 4.83
CA PHE A 406 -24.12 7.57 3.72
C PHE A 406 -25.64 7.48 3.81
N LEU A 407 -26.18 6.30 4.14
CA LEU A 407 -27.63 6.11 4.31
C LEU A 407 -28.19 6.95 5.46
N ALA A 408 -27.45 7.08 6.56
CA ALA A 408 -27.88 7.85 7.72
C ALA A 408 -27.83 9.37 7.48
N ASN A 409 -26.84 9.87 6.73
CA ASN A 409 -26.61 11.29 6.53
C ASN A 409 -27.22 11.87 5.24
N GLY A 410 -27.62 11.01 4.28
CA GLY A 410 -28.24 11.42 3.01
C GLY A 410 -27.27 12.14 2.06
N VAL A 411 -26.91 13.37 2.34
CA VAL A 411 -25.88 14.14 1.62
C VAL A 411 -24.70 14.39 2.53
N VAL A 412 -23.53 13.88 2.17
CA VAL A 412 -22.30 14.00 2.96
C VAL A 412 -21.40 15.08 2.36
N ALA A 413 -21.00 16.05 3.17
CA ALA A 413 -20.04 17.08 2.82
C ALA A 413 -18.59 16.57 3.03
N PRO A 414 -17.59 17.15 2.35
CA PRO A 414 -16.19 16.91 2.67
C PRO A 414 -15.87 17.24 4.14
N GLY A 415 -15.07 16.42 4.81
CA GLY A 415 -14.60 16.68 6.16
C GLY A 415 -13.84 18.02 6.27
N LEU A 416 -13.89 18.64 7.43
CA LEU A 416 -13.36 20.01 7.64
C LEU A 416 -11.82 20.06 7.62
N ARG A 417 -11.14 18.96 7.92
CA ARG A 417 -9.66 18.86 8.05
C ARG A 417 -9.11 19.82 9.11
N ASP A 418 -9.71 19.82 10.28
CA ASP A 418 -9.37 20.67 11.42
C ASP A 418 -9.04 19.87 12.70
N ARG A 419 -8.98 18.54 12.57
CA ARG A 419 -8.74 17.59 13.65
C ARG A 419 -7.25 17.34 13.90
N ILE A 420 -6.45 17.40 12.83
CA ILE A 420 -5.00 17.19 12.87
C ILE A 420 -4.30 18.49 12.51
N LYS A 421 -3.48 19.01 13.41
CA LYS A 421 -2.82 20.29 13.20
C LYS A 421 -1.31 20.16 13.24
N GLN A 422 -0.67 20.98 12.41
CA GLN A 422 0.76 21.21 12.43
C GLN A 422 0.98 22.71 12.68
N PRO A 423 1.18 23.11 13.96
CA PRO A 423 1.39 24.51 14.30
C PRO A 423 2.56 25.10 13.51
N ALA A 424 2.42 26.36 13.07
CA ALA A 424 3.55 27.10 12.48
C ALA A 424 4.59 27.39 13.57
N PHE A 425 5.88 27.32 13.20
CA PHE A 425 6.97 27.77 14.06
C PHE A 425 6.90 29.27 14.32
#